data_4cebedfd47b1a1bc341f6de754d18a14
#
_entry.id   4cebedfd47b1a1bc341f6de754d18a14
#
_cell.length_a   1.000
_cell.length_b   1.000
_cell.length_c   1.000
_cell.angle_alpha   90.00
_cell.angle_beta   90.00
_cell.angle_gamma   90.00
#
_symmetry.space_group_name_H-M   'P 1'
#
loop_
_entity.id
_entity.type
_entity.pdbx_description
1 polymer ?
#
loop_
_entity_poly.entity_id
_entity_poly.type
_entity_poly.pdbx_seq_one_letter_code
_entity_poly.pdbx_strand_id
1 'polypeptide(L)'
;MSVKPLLAAIVYGLTGLLVLAGCGRSPQTTFYTLTPLVAEMTIPRVTGPSIAIASVTLPELIDRPQLVVPDAGTRVAILESHRWAEPLKSAIPRLLADNISRLMNSDRVSAYPQHAANSADYRLFVDLQRFELTGNTVVV
;
A
#
# COMPACT_ATOMS: atom_id res chain seq x y z
N MET A 1 -14.67 66.75 -5.31
CA MET A 1 -14.14 65.49 -5.85
C MET A 1 -14.86 64.33 -5.13
N SER A 2 -15.56 63.48 -5.87
CA SER A 2 -16.42 62.42 -5.25
C SER A 2 -15.56 61.24 -4.80
N VAL A 3 -15.47 60.97 -3.49
CA VAL A 3 -14.72 59.85 -2.88
C VAL A 3 -15.37 58.50 -3.08
N LYS A 4 -16.61 58.48 -3.57
CA LYS A 4 -17.42 57.24 -3.77
C LYS A 4 -16.81 56.25 -4.79
N PRO A 5 -16.27 56.66 -5.98
CA PRO A 5 -15.71 55.71 -6.93
C PRO A 5 -14.37 55.14 -6.44
N LEU A 6 -13.60 55.87 -5.64
CA LEU A 6 -12.36 55.43 -5.10
C LEU A 6 -12.53 54.34 -4.01
N LEU A 7 -13.53 54.53 -3.14
CA LEU A 7 -13.89 53.52 -2.15
C LEU A 7 -14.41 52.22 -2.78
N ALA A 8 -15.21 52.32 -3.85
CA ALA A 8 -15.70 51.16 -4.57
C ALA A 8 -14.54 50.35 -5.21
N ALA A 9 -13.59 51.04 -5.82
CA ALA A 9 -12.42 50.39 -6.43
C ALA A 9 -11.55 49.68 -5.38
N ILE A 10 -11.37 50.26 -4.21
CA ILE A 10 -10.62 49.66 -3.09
C ILE A 10 -11.33 48.40 -2.56
N VAL A 11 -12.64 48.45 -2.41
CA VAL A 11 -13.45 47.30 -1.94
C VAL A 11 -13.37 46.14 -2.96
N TYR A 12 -13.54 46.41 -4.24
CA TYR A 12 -13.40 45.36 -5.29
C TYR A 12 -11.99 44.80 -5.37
N GLY A 13 -10.98 45.63 -5.22
CA GLY A 13 -9.58 45.19 -5.19
C GLY A 13 -9.28 44.28 -3.98
N LEU A 14 -9.76 44.64 -2.82
CA LEU A 14 -9.59 43.90 -1.58
C LEU A 14 -10.36 42.55 -1.62
N THR A 15 -11.59 42.55 -2.16
CA THR A 15 -12.38 41.34 -2.35
C THR A 15 -11.71 40.38 -3.34
N GLY A 16 -11.15 40.89 -4.45
CA GLY A 16 -10.39 40.09 -5.41
C GLY A 16 -9.13 39.46 -4.81
N LEU A 17 -8.42 40.17 -3.94
CA LEU A 17 -7.22 39.67 -3.26
C LEU A 17 -7.54 38.58 -2.24
N LEU A 18 -8.67 38.67 -1.54
CA LEU A 18 -9.11 37.63 -0.58
C LEU A 18 -9.45 36.29 -1.26
N VAL A 19 -9.98 36.34 -2.48
CA VAL A 19 -10.35 35.13 -3.23
C VAL A 19 -9.11 34.34 -3.70
N LEU A 20 -8.00 35.00 -3.97
CA LEU A 20 -6.75 34.35 -4.38
C LEU A 20 -5.95 33.73 -3.22
N ALA A 21 -6.24 34.11 -1.96
CA ALA A 21 -5.55 33.56 -0.78
C ALA A 21 -6.03 32.15 -0.39
N GLY A 22 -7.05 31.60 -1.07
CA GLY A 22 -7.67 30.31 -0.80
C GLY A 22 -6.91 29.06 -1.25
N CYS A 23 -5.63 29.13 -1.65
CA CYS A 23 -4.80 27.95 -1.93
C CYS A 23 -4.49 27.18 -0.65
N GLY A 24 -5.42 26.34 -0.22
CA GLY A 24 -5.25 25.39 0.88
C GLY A 24 -4.06 24.47 0.62
N ARG A 25 -3.22 24.28 1.63
CA ARG A 25 -2.14 23.31 1.61
C ARG A 25 -2.73 21.91 1.48
N SER A 26 -2.46 21.22 0.37
CA SER A 26 -2.82 19.80 0.25
C SER A 26 -2.11 19.01 1.35
N PRO A 27 -2.81 18.10 2.06
CA PRO A 27 -2.18 17.24 3.05
C PRO A 27 -1.05 16.43 2.38
N GLN A 28 0.08 16.29 3.09
CA GLN A 28 1.20 15.49 2.59
C GLN A 28 0.79 14.02 2.53
N THR A 29 1.10 13.37 1.41
CA THR A 29 0.86 11.94 1.24
C THR A 29 1.98 11.14 1.88
N THR A 30 1.61 10.19 2.75
CA THR A 30 2.53 9.24 3.36
C THR A 30 2.43 7.91 2.62
N PHE A 31 3.58 7.34 2.26
CA PHE A 31 3.66 6.05 1.58
C PHE A 31 4.13 4.96 2.52
N TYR A 32 3.55 3.77 2.36
CA TYR A 32 3.83 2.58 3.15
C TYR A 32 4.29 1.44 2.25
N THR A 33 5.19 0.62 2.76
CA THR A 33 5.66 -0.58 2.09
C THR A 33 5.59 -1.77 3.03
N LEU A 34 5.44 -2.97 2.46
CA LEU A 34 5.54 -4.22 3.20
C LEU A 34 7.00 -4.64 3.29
N THR A 35 7.41 -5.14 4.44
CA THR A 35 8.76 -5.65 4.67
C THR A 35 8.71 -7.12 5.06
N PRO A 36 9.67 -7.95 4.60
CA PRO A 36 9.77 -9.34 5.01
C PRO A 36 9.98 -9.49 6.51
N LEU A 37 9.47 -10.58 7.07
CA LEU A 37 9.80 -10.97 8.44
C LEU A 37 11.30 -11.19 8.58
N VAL A 38 11.88 -10.61 9.63
CA VAL A 38 13.25 -10.90 10.02
C VAL A 38 13.24 -12.21 10.81
N ALA A 39 13.37 -13.33 10.11
CA ALA A 39 13.57 -14.63 10.76
C ALA A 39 15.07 -14.92 10.76
N GLU A 40 15.72 -14.74 11.90
CA GLU A 40 17.04 -15.33 12.14
C GLU A 40 16.83 -16.82 12.44
N MET A 41 16.81 -17.64 11.41
CA MET A 41 16.76 -19.09 11.58
C MET A 41 18.09 -19.67 11.14
N THR A 42 18.84 -20.20 12.10
CA THR A 42 20.06 -20.98 11.88
C THR A 42 19.69 -22.41 11.47
N ILE A 43 18.99 -22.55 10.34
CA ILE A 43 18.69 -23.87 9.76
C ILE A 43 19.69 -24.13 8.66
N PRO A 44 20.22 -25.39 8.51
CA PRO A 44 21.02 -25.77 7.35
C PRO A 44 20.24 -25.51 6.05
N ARG A 45 20.96 -25.08 5.01
CA ARG A 45 20.34 -24.88 3.69
C ARG A 45 19.73 -26.17 3.18
N VAL A 46 18.45 -26.17 2.90
CA VAL A 46 17.74 -27.36 2.43
C VAL A 46 17.68 -27.36 0.91
N THR A 47 18.19 -28.45 0.31
CA THR A 47 17.98 -28.74 -1.10
C THR A 47 16.60 -29.35 -1.26
N GLY A 48 15.59 -28.50 -1.40
CA GLY A 48 14.20 -28.90 -1.54
C GLY A 48 13.65 -28.63 -2.94
N PRO A 49 12.36 -28.90 -3.16
CA PRO A 49 11.69 -28.58 -4.41
C PRO A 49 11.63 -27.06 -4.63
N SER A 50 11.50 -26.67 -5.88
CA SER A 50 11.30 -25.29 -6.26
C SER A 50 9.84 -24.89 -6.09
N ILE A 51 9.60 -23.72 -5.54
CA ILE A 51 8.26 -23.20 -5.22
C ILE A 51 8.07 -21.86 -5.94
N ALA A 52 6.94 -21.69 -6.61
CA ALA A 52 6.54 -20.43 -7.20
C ALA A 52 5.24 -19.92 -6.59
N ILE A 53 5.22 -18.67 -6.17
CA ILE A 53 3.97 -17.96 -5.86
C ILE A 53 3.38 -17.51 -7.21
N ALA A 54 2.34 -18.20 -7.67
CA ALA A 54 1.78 -18.02 -9.00
C ALA A 54 0.83 -16.82 -9.07
N SER A 55 -0.09 -16.71 -8.11
CA SER A 55 -0.98 -15.56 -7.99
C SER A 55 -1.42 -15.34 -6.54
N VAL A 56 -1.76 -14.10 -6.24
CA VAL A 56 -2.40 -13.71 -4.98
C VAL A 56 -3.68 -12.97 -5.31
N THR A 57 -4.80 -13.47 -4.78
CA THR A 57 -6.11 -12.81 -4.84
C THR A 57 -6.30 -11.96 -3.59
N LEU A 58 -6.81 -10.77 -3.77
CA LEU A 58 -7.08 -9.81 -2.68
C LEU A 58 -8.57 -9.46 -2.66
N PRO A 59 -9.16 -9.18 -1.49
CA PRO A 59 -10.46 -8.54 -1.41
C PRO A 59 -10.45 -7.20 -2.17
N GLU A 60 -11.50 -6.91 -2.93
CA GLU A 60 -11.61 -5.67 -3.71
C GLU A 60 -11.49 -4.41 -2.85
N LEU A 61 -11.92 -4.50 -1.59
CA LEU A 61 -11.86 -3.40 -0.65
C LEU A 61 -10.43 -2.87 -0.45
N ILE A 62 -9.43 -3.74 -0.46
CA ILE A 62 -8.02 -3.39 -0.23
C ILE A 62 -7.17 -3.35 -1.51
N ASP A 63 -7.71 -3.77 -2.64
CA ASP A 63 -7.03 -3.73 -3.94
C ASP A 63 -7.05 -2.31 -4.53
N ARG A 64 -6.47 -1.39 -3.76
CA ARG A 64 -6.39 0.04 -4.08
C ARG A 64 -5.13 0.68 -3.51
N PRO A 65 -4.72 1.85 -4.03
CA PRO A 65 -3.55 2.56 -3.50
C PRO A 65 -3.71 3.06 -2.07
N GLN A 66 -4.92 3.42 -1.65
CA GLN A 66 -5.17 3.98 -0.33
C GLN A 66 -5.18 2.90 0.76
N LEU A 67 -4.70 3.25 1.95
CA LEU A 67 -4.91 2.41 3.11
C LEU A 67 -6.39 2.41 3.51
N VAL A 68 -6.89 1.22 3.80
CA VAL A 68 -8.22 1.01 4.35
C VAL A 68 -8.07 0.49 5.78
N VAL A 69 -8.69 1.17 6.71
CA VAL A 69 -8.62 0.81 8.13
C VAL A 69 -10.02 0.60 8.70
N PRO A 70 -10.20 -0.32 9.64
CA PRO A 70 -11.45 -0.43 10.36
C PRO A 70 -11.75 0.88 11.11
N ASP A 71 -13.01 1.29 11.07
CA ASP A 71 -13.59 2.36 11.87
C ASP A 71 -14.55 1.74 12.90
N ALA A 72 -15.46 2.47 13.47
CA ALA A 72 -16.39 1.94 14.46
C ALA A 72 -17.43 0.97 13.84
N GLY A 73 -17.59 -0.20 14.43
CA GLY A 73 -18.57 -1.22 14.03
C GLY A 73 -18.22 -1.84 12.66
N THR A 74 -19.14 -1.75 11.70
CA THR A 74 -18.98 -2.29 10.34
C THR A 74 -18.41 -1.29 9.33
N ARG A 75 -18.01 -0.10 9.79
CA ARG A 75 -17.47 0.93 8.91
C ARG A 75 -15.98 0.75 8.69
N VAL A 76 -15.55 1.20 7.52
CA VAL A 76 -14.14 1.32 7.16
C VAL A 76 -13.83 2.75 6.73
N ALA A 77 -12.64 3.23 7.03
CA ALA A 77 -12.13 4.51 6.57
C ALA A 77 -11.09 4.28 5.46
N ILE A 78 -11.25 4.99 4.35
CA ILE A 78 -10.27 5.03 3.27
C ILE A 78 -9.42 6.27 3.49
N LEU A 79 -8.14 6.08 3.72
CA LEU A 79 -7.20 7.16 4.06
C LEU A 79 -6.59 7.75 2.80
N GLU A 80 -7.10 8.87 2.31
CA GLU A 80 -6.68 9.47 1.03
C GLU A 80 -5.21 9.92 1.01
N SER A 81 -4.68 10.35 2.15
CA SER A 81 -3.28 10.78 2.30
C SER A 81 -2.32 9.68 2.74
N HIS A 82 -2.79 8.44 2.91
CA HIS A 82 -1.97 7.29 3.28
C HIS A 82 -2.10 6.22 2.21
N ARG A 83 -0.99 5.89 1.55
CA ARG A 83 -1.01 5.03 0.37
C ARG A 83 0.06 3.96 0.42
N TRP A 84 -0.24 2.84 -0.19
CA TRP A 84 0.79 1.85 -0.53
C TRP A 84 1.75 2.44 -1.56
N ALA A 85 3.06 2.26 -1.36
CA ALA A 85 4.09 2.71 -2.29
C ALA A 85 4.04 1.95 -3.63
N GLU A 86 3.46 0.76 -3.60
CA GLU A 86 3.25 -0.09 -4.76
C GLU A 86 1.95 -0.90 -4.62
N PRO A 87 1.37 -1.42 -5.73
CA PRO A 87 0.18 -2.24 -5.67
C PRO A 87 0.40 -3.51 -4.82
N LEU A 88 -0.51 -3.80 -3.89
CA LEU A 88 -0.44 -4.98 -3.03
C LEU A 88 -0.39 -6.30 -3.82
N LYS A 89 -1.08 -6.37 -4.96
CA LYS A 89 -1.01 -7.51 -5.88
C LYS A 89 0.39 -7.82 -6.39
N SER A 90 1.27 -6.82 -6.42
CA SER A 90 2.67 -6.99 -6.82
C SER A 90 3.59 -7.20 -5.62
N ALA A 91 3.31 -6.52 -4.51
CA ALA A 91 4.14 -6.58 -3.30
C ALA A 91 4.01 -7.93 -2.58
N ILE A 92 2.77 -8.39 -2.37
CA ILE A 92 2.49 -9.58 -1.55
C ILE A 92 3.11 -10.87 -2.11
N PRO A 93 3.03 -11.18 -3.42
CA PRO A 93 3.70 -12.38 -3.95
C PRO A 93 5.21 -12.39 -3.68
N ARG A 94 5.87 -11.25 -3.85
CA ARG A 94 7.31 -11.12 -3.59
C ARG A 94 7.62 -11.27 -2.11
N LEU A 95 6.84 -10.62 -1.25
CA LEU A 95 6.97 -10.72 0.20
C LEU A 95 6.81 -12.18 0.69
N LEU A 96 5.82 -12.90 0.17
CA LEU A 96 5.60 -14.30 0.48
C LEU A 96 6.76 -15.17 0.01
N ALA A 97 7.25 -14.96 -1.22
CA ALA A 97 8.41 -15.68 -1.72
C ALA A 97 9.64 -15.44 -0.85
N ASP A 98 9.92 -14.20 -0.46
CA ASP A 98 11.04 -13.85 0.42
C ASP A 98 10.89 -14.49 1.81
N ASN A 99 9.71 -14.44 2.40
CA ASN A 99 9.46 -15.04 3.71
C ASN A 99 9.61 -16.56 3.69
N ILE A 100 9.02 -17.23 2.70
CA ILE A 100 9.12 -18.68 2.54
C ILE A 100 10.57 -19.08 2.27
N SER A 101 11.29 -18.34 1.40
CA SER A 101 12.71 -18.55 1.13
C SER A 101 13.54 -18.50 2.41
N ARG A 102 13.30 -17.51 3.27
CA ARG A 102 13.97 -17.34 4.57
C ARG A 102 13.60 -18.47 5.54
N LEU A 103 12.32 -18.76 5.69
CA LEU A 103 11.82 -19.81 6.60
C LEU A 103 12.32 -21.20 6.22
N MET A 104 12.45 -21.48 4.92
CA MET A 104 12.95 -22.76 4.41
C MET A 104 14.48 -22.77 4.23
N ASN A 105 15.16 -21.64 4.44
CA ASN A 105 16.56 -21.44 4.07
C ASN A 105 16.88 -21.98 2.67
N SER A 106 16.05 -21.60 1.69
CA SER A 106 16.11 -22.07 0.31
C SER A 106 16.05 -20.91 -0.66
N ASP A 107 16.91 -20.93 -1.69
CA ASP A 107 16.90 -19.96 -2.80
C ASP A 107 16.00 -20.41 -3.96
N ARG A 108 15.27 -21.52 -3.81
CA ARG A 108 14.39 -22.10 -4.82
C ARG A 108 12.94 -21.64 -4.70
N VAL A 109 12.69 -20.48 -4.07
CA VAL A 109 11.36 -19.87 -3.96
C VAL A 109 11.35 -18.61 -4.80
N SER A 110 10.34 -18.45 -5.63
CA SER A 110 10.20 -17.31 -6.55
C SER A 110 8.76 -16.83 -6.64
N ALA A 111 8.56 -15.58 -7.04
CA ALA A 111 7.24 -15.04 -7.35
C ALA A 111 7.10 -14.87 -8.88
N TYR A 112 5.91 -15.14 -9.41
CA TYR A 112 5.60 -14.81 -10.80
C TYR A 112 5.63 -13.26 -10.98
N PRO A 113 6.15 -12.70 -12.08
CA PRO A 113 6.48 -13.34 -13.37
C PRO A 113 7.97 -13.71 -13.59
N GLN A 114 8.72 -14.04 -12.55
CA GLN A 114 10.11 -14.46 -12.72
C GLN A 114 10.22 -15.74 -13.58
N HIS A 115 11.24 -15.84 -14.41
CA HIS A 115 11.45 -17.01 -15.28
C HIS A 115 11.51 -18.34 -14.52
N ALA A 116 12.11 -18.35 -13.33
CA ALA A 116 12.17 -19.52 -12.45
C ALA A 116 10.78 -20.03 -12.03
N ALA A 117 9.77 -19.17 -11.96
CA ALA A 117 8.42 -19.55 -11.58
C ALA A 117 7.73 -20.44 -12.64
N ASN A 118 8.15 -20.37 -13.90
CA ASN A 118 7.53 -21.15 -14.98
C ASN A 118 7.87 -22.63 -14.91
N SER A 119 9.03 -22.98 -14.36
CA SER A 119 9.54 -24.37 -14.23
C SER A 119 9.55 -24.86 -12.79
N ALA A 120 8.84 -24.22 -11.89
CA ALA A 120 8.78 -24.63 -10.49
C ALA A 120 8.05 -25.96 -10.30
N ASP A 121 8.55 -26.77 -9.36
CA ASP A 121 7.97 -28.08 -9.01
C ASP A 121 6.57 -27.89 -8.36
N TYR A 122 6.41 -26.81 -7.58
CA TYR A 122 5.12 -26.45 -6.95
C TYR A 122 4.74 -25.03 -7.27
N ARG A 123 3.45 -24.83 -7.51
CA ARG A 123 2.84 -23.51 -7.70
C ARG A 123 1.82 -23.26 -6.61
N LEU A 124 1.99 -22.16 -5.89
CA LEU A 124 1.09 -21.71 -4.84
C LEU A 124 0.16 -20.63 -5.39
N PHE A 125 -1.13 -20.84 -5.19
CA PHE A 125 -2.19 -19.86 -5.42
C PHE A 125 -2.70 -19.44 -4.04
N VAL A 126 -2.63 -18.16 -3.74
CA VAL A 126 -2.95 -17.62 -2.42
C VAL A 126 -4.19 -16.77 -2.53
N ASP A 127 -5.17 -17.04 -1.68
CA ASP A 127 -6.38 -16.24 -1.57
C ASP A 127 -6.42 -15.58 -0.18
N LEU A 128 -6.19 -14.27 -0.14
CA LEU A 128 -6.22 -13.49 1.10
C LEU A 128 -7.67 -13.12 1.41
N GLN A 129 -8.25 -13.76 2.41
CA GLN A 129 -9.62 -13.54 2.87
C GLN A 129 -9.74 -12.26 3.70
N ARG A 130 -8.69 -11.93 4.44
CA ARG A 130 -8.63 -10.77 5.33
C ARG A 130 -7.26 -10.12 5.29
N PHE A 131 -7.26 -8.80 5.30
CA PHE A 131 -6.05 -8.00 5.43
C PHE A 131 -6.45 -6.69 6.13
N GLU A 132 -6.28 -6.65 7.44
CA GLU A 132 -6.77 -5.57 8.28
C GLU A 132 -5.64 -5.02 9.16
N LEU A 133 -5.64 -3.72 9.35
CA LEU A 133 -4.79 -3.05 10.33
C LEU A 133 -5.56 -2.96 11.65
N THR A 134 -5.11 -3.67 12.68
CA THR A 134 -5.72 -3.61 14.01
C THR A 134 -4.72 -3.01 15.00
N GLY A 135 -5.02 -1.81 15.50
CA GLY A 135 -4.09 -1.06 16.34
C GLY A 135 -2.83 -0.71 15.55
N ASN A 136 -1.68 -1.28 15.96
CA ASN A 136 -0.38 -1.09 15.28
C ASN A 136 0.10 -2.36 14.56
N THR A 137 -0.79 -3.33 14.34
CA THR A 137 -0.45 -4.64 13.76
C THR A 137 -1.36 -4.96 12.57
N VAL A 138 -0.77 -5.48 11.50
CA VAL A 138 -1.52 -6.01 10.36
C VAL A 138 -1.93 -7.45 10.67
N VAL A 139 -3.23 -7.75 10.55
CA VAL A 139 -3.79 -9.11 10.62
C VAL A 139 -4.09 -9.59 9.20
N VAL A 140 -3.58 -10.75 8.87
CA VAL A 140 -3.74 -11.42 7.57
C VAL A 140 -4.54 -12.70 7.74
#